data_f56e5a4bf6c43bbcfe25e2eaf252c382
#
_entry.id   f56e5a4bf6c43bbcfe25e2eaf252c382
#
_cell.length_a   1.000
_cell.length_b   1.000
_cell.length_c   1.000
_cell.angle_alpha   90.00
_cell.angle_beta   90.00
_cell.angle_gamma   90.00
#
_symmetry.space_group_name_H-M   'P 1'
#
loop_
_entity.id
_entity.type
_entity.pdbx_description
1 polymer ?
#
loop_
_entity_poly.entity_id
_entity_poly.type
_entity_poly.pdbx_seq_one_letter_code
_entity_poly.pdbx_strand_id
1 'polypeptide(L)'
;QGDPRAGAIPVLSEQGALFLHGASANHRRELMAPYALHWQAMRYALSSDCRTYDMGAISPGDDPDHSFHGMYRFKTGFGGRIVHNTGSWDYPVRQDLYQAFRNWEMVLSRHEQGFAGD
;
A
#
# COMPACT_ATOMS: atom_id res chain seq x y z
N GLN A 1 16.77 -23.69 4.44
CA GLN A 1 15.65 -22.82 4.05
C GLN A 1 15.39 -21.86 5.20
N GLY A 2 15.60 -20.55 4.97
CA GLY A 2 15.37 -19.52 6.02
C GLY A 2 13.89 -19.15 6.10
N ASP A 3 13.51 -18.55 7.25
CA ASP A 3 12.15 -18.02 7.43
C ASP A 3 11.88 -16.82 6.50
N PRO A 4 10.73 -16.74 5.84
CA PRO A 4 10.39 -15.59 5.02
C PRO A 4 10.28 -14.31 5.88
N ARG A 5 10.87 -13.21 5.44
CA ARG A 5 10.90 -11.92 6.17
C ARG A 5 9.97 -10.88 5.58
N ALA A 6 9.74 -10.95 4.29
CA ALA A 6 8.80 -10.10 3.57
C ALA A 6 8.31 -10.82 2.32
N GLY A 7 7.11 -10.48 1.88
CA GLY A 7 6.49 -10.99 0.67
C GLY A 7 5.62 -9.93 0.02
N ALA A 8 5.46 -10.00 -1.29
CA ALA A 8 4.61 -9.10 -2.05
C ALA A 8 3.91 -9.81 -3.21
N ILE A 9 2.78 -9.25 -3.61
CA ILE A 9 2.05 -9.62 -4.82
C ILE A 9 2.03 -8.39 -5.72
N PRO A 10 2.97 -8.25 -6.66
CA PRO A 10 2.90 -7.22 -7.69
C PRO A 10 1.95 -7.65 -8.81
N VAL A 11 1.30 -6.68 -9.44
CA VAL A 11 0.53 -6.86 -10.66
C VAL A 11 1.29 -6.20 -11.80
N LEU A 12 1.52 -6.91 -12.89
CA LEU A 12 2.17 -6.40 -14.09
C LEU A 12 1.14 -6.23 -15.20
N SER A 13 1.25 -5.11 -15.92
CA SER A 13 0.44 -4.79 -17.08
C SER A 13 1.30 -4.09 -18.14
N GLU A 14 0.76 -3.88 -19.34
CA GLU A 14 1.43 -3.09 -20.38
C GLU A 14 1.72 -1.65 -19.96
N GLN A 15 0.99 -1.11 -18.99
CA GLN A 15 1.17 0.26 -18.48
C GLN A 15 2.23 0.36 -17.38
N GLY A 16 2.59 -0.76 -16.75
CA GLY A 16 3.56 -0.80 -15.67
C GLY A 16 3.24 -1.84 -14.61
N ALA A 17 3.96 -1.80 -13.52
CA ALA A 17 3.78 -2.68 -12.37
C ALA A 17 3.18 -1.92 -11.19
N LEU A 18 2.27 -2.58 -10.48
CA LEU A 18 1.64 -2.09 -9.27
C LEU A 18 1.98 -3.02 -8.10
N PHE A 19 2.44 -2.47 -7.00
CA PHE A 19 2.54 -3.18 -5.72
C PHE A 19 1.14 -3.29 -5.09
N LEU A 20 0.48 -4.42 -5.28
CA LEU A 20 -0.90 -4.60 -4.84
C LEU A 20 -0.98 -4.92 -3.35
N HIS A 21 -0.25 -5.93 -2.90
CA HIS A 21 -0.22 -6.37 -1.51
C HIS A 21 1.21 -6.68 -1.07
N GLY A 22 1.49 -6.43 0.21
CA GLY A 22 2.74 -6.81 0.82
C GLY A 22 2.60 -7.03 2.31
N ALA A 23 3.48 -7.87 2.84
CA ALA A 23 3.60 -8.14 4.26
C ALA A 23 5.07 -8.24 4.65
N SER A 24 5.37 -7.91 5.89
CA SER A 24 6.69 -8.08 6.48
C SER A 24 6.58 -8.64 7.89
N ALA A 25 7.56 -9.46 8.28
CA ALA A 25 7.64 -9.98 9.63
C ALA A 25 8.02 -8.87 10.62
N ASN A 26 7.43 -8.89 11.82
CA ASN A 26 7.74 -7.91 12.87
C ASN A 26 9.05 -8.18 13.61
N HIS A 27 9.73 -9.30 13.34
CA HIS A 27 11.01 -9.64 13.94
C HIS A 27 12.16 -9.45 12.95
N ARG A 28 13.36 -9.21 13.46
CA ARG A 28 14.57 -8.95 12.65
C ARG A 28 14.38 -7.77 11.69
N ARG A 29 13.73 -6.70 12.14
CA ARG A 29 13.45 -5.49 11.33
C ARG A 29 14.72 -4.78 10.87
N GLU A 30 15.83 -4.97 11.60
CA GLU A 30 17.17 -4.47 11.25
C GLU A 30 17.68 -4.98 9.89
N LEU A 31 17.15 -6.10 9.40
CA LEU A 31 17.50 -6.64 8.09
C LEU A 31 16.86 -5.86 6.92
N MET A 32 15.91 -4.97 7.22
CA MET A 32 15.24 -4.10 6.24
C MET A 32 14.69 -4.86 5.03
N ALA A 33 14.17 -6.07 5.25
CA ALA A 33 13.71 -6.99 4.20
C ALA A 33 12.72 -6.35 3.18
N PRO A 34 11.80 -5.43 3.56
CA PRO A 34 10.95 -4.73 2.60
C PRO A 34 11.71 -3.94 1.52
N TYR A 35 12.88 -3.39 1.84
CA TYR A 35 13.71 -2.69 0.85
C TYR A 35 14.24 -3.63 -0.22
N ALA A 36 14.79 -4.77 0.19
CA ALA A 36 15.28 -5.80 -0.73
C ALA A 36 14.13 -6.37 -1.58
N LEU A 37 12.96 -6.55 -0.98
CA LEU A 37 11.76 -7.02 -1.65
C LEU A 37 11.32 -6.07 -2.77
N HIS A 38 11.17 -4.77 -2.46
CA HIS A 38 10.79 -3.76 -3.46
C HIS A 38 11.84 -3.63 -4.55
N TRP A 39 13.13 -3.64 -4.19
CA TRP A 39 14.21 -3.61 -5.16
C TRP A 39 14.12 -4.78 -6.15
N GLN A 40 13.89 -5.99 -5.65
CA GLN A 40 13.74 -7.18 -6.50
C GLN A 40 12.46 -7.10 -7.36
N ALA A 41 11.36 -6.60 -6.81
CA ALA A 41 10.11 -6.40 -7.56
C ALA A 41 10.28 -5.39 -8.69
N MET A 42 10.98 -4.27 -8.45
CA MET A 42 11.31 -3.28 -9.49
C MET A 42 12.18 -3.87 -10.60
N ARG A 43 13.19 -4.66 -10.24
CA ARG A 43 14.04 -5.35 -11.22
C ARG A 43 13.24 -6.34 -12.07
N TYR A 44 12.35 -7.08 -11.43
CA TYR A 44 11.46 -8.02 -12.13
C TYR A 44 10.50 -7.28 -13.08
N ALA A 45 9.89 -6.19 -12.63
CA ALA A 45 9.04 -5.35 -13.46
C ALA A 45 9.80 -4.82 -14.67
N LEU A 46 11.02 -4.31 -14.48
CA LEU A 46 11.87 -3.82 -15.57
C LEU A 46 12.22 -4.94 -16.58
N SER A 47 12.52 -6.15 -16.12
CA SER A 47 12.80 -7.29 -16.99
C SER A 47 11.55 -7.80 -17.74
N SER A 48 10.37 -7.36 -17.31
CA SER A 48 9.07 -7.62 -17.94
C SER A 48 8.56 -6.42 -18.77
N ASP A 49 9.48 -5.54 -19.21
CA ASP A 49 9.21 -4.34 -20.01
C ASP A 49 8.32 -3.27 -19.33
N CYS A 50 8.03 -3.41 -18.03
CA CYS A 50 7.34 -2.37 -17.27
C CYS A 50 8.29 -1.17 -17.04
N ARG A 51 7.85 0.03 -17.43
CA ARG A 51 8.64 1.27 -17.29
C ARG A 51 8.30 2.06 -16.01
N THR A 52 7.23 1.68 -15.34
CA THR A 52 6.78 2.29 -14.09
C THR A 52 6.54 1.23 -13.04
N TYR A 53 6.77 1.60 -11.77
CA TYR A 53 6.46 0.77 -10.62
C TYR A 53 5.72 1.64 -9.61
N ASP A 54 4.42 1.40 -9.47
CA ASP A 54 3.56 2.10 -8.52
C ASP A 54 3.66 1.41 -7.15
N MET A 55 4.13 2.14 -6.16
CA MET A 55 4.24 1.65 -4.78
C MET A 55 2.93 1.76 -3.98
N GLY A 56 1.85 2.22 -4.61
CA GLY A 56 0.55 2.41 -3.98
C GLY A 56 0.48 3.67 -3.10
N ALA A 57 -0.62 3.80 -2.37
CA ALA A 57 -0.93 5.00 -1.60
C ALA A 57 0.10 5.32 -0.51
N ILE A 58 0.23 6.62 -0.21
CA ILE A 58 1.02 7.18 0.90
C ILE A 58 0.20 8.26 1.61
N SER A 59 0.68 8.75 2.75
CA SER A 59 0.09 9.93 3.39
C SER A 59 0.24 11.18 2.50
N PRO A 60 -0.65 12.18 2.64
CA PRO A 60 -0.65 13.38 1.79
C PRO A 60 0.64 14.20 1.86
N GLY A 61 1.42 14.07 2.93
CA GLY A 61 2.64 14.82 3.15
C GLY A 61 3.52 14.19 4.23
N ASP A 62 4.65 14.85 4.50
CA ASP A 62 5.63 14.46 5.51
C ASP A 62 5.25 15.02 6.89
N ASP A 63 4.09 14.59 7.40
CA ASP A 63 3.60 14.95 8.73
C ASP A 63 3.99 13.86 9.74
N PRO A 64 4.88 14.15 10.72
CA PRO A 64 5.32 13.17 11.72
C PRO A 64 4.18 12.60 12.58
N ASP A 65 3.10 13.35 12.77
CA ASP A 65 1.97 12.97 13.60
C ASP A 65 0.94 12.11 12.82
N HIS A 66 1.11 11.99 11.51
CA HIS A 66 0.23 11.15 10.68
C HIS A 66 0.52 9.68 10.88
N SER A 67 -0.53 8.86 11.11
CA SER A 67 -0.40 7.40 11.35
C SER A 67 0.38 6.64 10.25
N PHE A 68 0.37 7.13 9.01
CA PHE A 68 1.12 6.56 7.88
C PHE A 68 2.44 7.28 7.58
N HIS A 69 2.96 8.12 8.47
CA HIS A 69 4.24 8.82 8.27
C HIS A 69 5.41 7.86 8.00
N GLY A 70 5.50 6.75 8.74
CA GLY A 70 6.52 5.73 8.49
C GLY A 70 6.48 5.15 7.07
N MET A 71 5.27 4.94 6.55
CA MET A 71 5.07 4.48 5.18
C MET A 71 5.44 5.54 4.14
N TYR A 72 5.15 6.81 4.41
CA TYR A 72 5.57 7.95 3.60
C TYR A 72 7.09 7.97 3.46
N ARG A 73 7.82 7.99 4.58
CA ARG A 73 9.29 7.99 4.58
C ARG A 73 9.89 6.77 3.89
N PHE A 74 9.30 5.59 4.11
CA PHE A 74 9.73 4.36 3.47
C PHE A 74 9.64 4.46 1.94
N LYS A 75 8.48 4.86 1.41
CA LYS A 75 8.24 4.90 -0.04
C LYS A 75 9.01 6.03 -0.73
N THR A 76 9.04 7.22 -0.14
CA THR A 76 9.79 8.37 -0.69
C THR A 76 11.29 8.15 -0.69
N GLY A 77 11.81 7.30 0.22
CA GLY A 77 13.22 6.90 0.27
C GLY A 77 13.72 6.20 -1.00
N PHE A 78 12.83 5.68 -1.85
CA PHE A 78 13.19 5.14 -3.16
C PHE A 78 13.35 6.21 -4.26
N GLY A 79 13.08 7.49 -3.95
CA GLY A 79 13.27 8.61 -4.89
C GLY A 79 12.20 8.70 -5.98
N GLY A 80 11.07 8.01 -5.81
CA GLY A 80 9.96 8.05 -6.76
C GLY A 80 9.22 9.40 -6.75
N ARG A 81 8.43 9.64 -7.80
CA ARG A 81 7.56 10.81 -7.91
C ARG A 81 6.24 10.56 -7.17
N ILE A 82 5.83 11.49 -6.33
CA ILE A 82 4.49 11.50 -5.73
C ILE A 82 3.48 12.01 -6.78
N VAL A 83 2.39 11.26 -6.94
CA VAL A 83 1.28 11.63 -7.84
C VAL A 83 0.05 11.87 -6.98
N HIS A 84 -0.51 13.07 -7.07
CA HIS A 84 -1.76 13.43 -6.40
C HIS A 84 -2.93 13.18 -7.36
N ASN A 85 -3.74 12.21 -7.02
CA ASN A 85 -4.98 11.92 -7.75
C ASN A 85 -6.14 12.77 -7.19
N THR A 86 -7.20 12.91 -7.98
CA THR A 86 -8.41 13.64 -7.59
C THR A 86 -9.24 12.93 -6.52
N GLY A 87 -8.78 11.77 -6.06
CA GLY A 87 -9.48 10.91 -5.11
C GLY A 87 -10.37 9.87 -5.79
N SER A 88 -11.02 9.07 -4.96
CA SER A 88 -12.04 8.09 -5.41
C SER A 88 -13.41 8.73 -5.30
N TRP A 89 -14.23 8.54 -6.32
CA TRP A 89 -15.57 9.10 -6.39
C TRP A 89 -16.57 7.99 -6.62
N ASP A 90 -17.65 8.00 -5.85
CA ASP A 90 -18.75 7.07 -6.01
C ASP A 90 -19.90 7.76 -6.76
N TYR A 91 -20.53 7.05 -7.71
CA TYR A 91 -21.77 7.45 -8.33
C TYR A 91 -22.86 6.42 -7.95
N PRO A 92 -23.68 6.71 -6.94
CA PRO A 92 -24.67 5.73 -6.46
C PRO A 92 -25.84 5.62 -7.43
N VAL A 93 -26.00 4.46 -8.05
CA VAL A 93 -27.13 4.13 -8.91
C VAL A 93 -28.43 3.93 -8.08
N ARG A 94 -28.27 3.35 -6.88
CA ARG A 94 -29.32 3.14 -5.88
C ARG A 94 -28.91 3.80 -4.58
N GLN A 95 -29.46 4.98 -4.28
CA GLN A 95 -29.08 5.77 -3.11
C GLN A 95 -29.37 5.07 -1.78
N ASP A 96 -30.47 4.33 -1.70
CA ASP A 96 -30.87 3.55 -0.54
C ASP A 96 -29.85 2.45 -0.20
N LEU A 97 -29.44 1.68 -1.19
CA LEU A 97 -28.43 0.62 -1.03
C LEU A 97 -27.04 1.20 -0.74
N TYR A 98 -26.69 2.31 -1.37
CA TYR A 98 -25.44 2.97 -1.14
C TYR A 98 -25.32 3.47 0.31
N GLN A 99 -26.35 4.10 0.87
CA GLN A 99 -26.36 4.53 2.26
C GLN A 99 -26.27 3.34 3.24
N ALA A 100 -26.98 2.25 2.95
CA ALA A 100 -26.89 1.03 3.76
C ALA A 100 -25.46 0.46 3.75
N PHE A 101 -24.82 0.42 2.58
CA PHE A 101 -23.43 -0.04 2.44
C PHE A 101 -22.45 0.87 3.21
N ARG A 102 -22.57 2.20 3.06
CA ARG A 102 -21.70 3.17 3.78
C ARG A 102 -21.86 3.05 5.31
N ASN A 103 -23.08 2.86 5.79
CA ASN A 103 -23.32 2.64 7.23
C ASN A 103 -22.67 1.34 7.72
N TRP A 104 -22.72 0.29 6.92
CA TRP A 104 -22.09 -0.99 7.24
C TRP A 104 -20.56 -0.89 7.25
N GLU A 105 -19.95 -0.20 6.28
CA GLU A 105 -18.49 0.07 6.29
C GLU A 105 -18.04 0.81 7.56
N MET A 106 -18.80 1.83 8.00
CA MET A 106 -18.50 2.55 9.23
C MET A 106 -18.55 1.65 10.47
N VAL A 107 -19.44 0.67 10.51
CA VAL A 107 -19.53 -0.29 11.62
C VAL A 107 -18.32 -1.22 11.61
N LEU A 108 -17.92 -1.74 10.44
CA LEU A 108 -16.76 -2.61 10.30
C LEU A 108 -15.46 -1.92 10.69
N SER A 109 -15.23 -0.70 10.20
CA SER A 109 -14.00 0.04 10.51
C SER A 109 -13.84 0.38 11.99
N ARG A 110 -14.95 0.54 12.74
CA ARG A 110 -14.91 0.68 14.21
C ARG A 110 -14.53 -0.61 14.91
N HIS A 111 -14.97 -1.75 14.40
CA HIS A 111 -14.58 -3.06 14.96
C HIS A 111 -13.10 -3.37 14.74
N GLU A 112 -12.54 -3.04 13.58
CA GLU A 112 -11.12 -3.26 13.30
C GLU A 112 -10.20 -2.39 14.17
N GLN A 113 -10.59 -1.16 14.49
CA GLN A 113 -9.84 -0.29 15.41
C GLN A 113 -9.89 -0.74 16.87
N GLY A 114 -10.93 -1.47 17.29
CA GLY A 114 -11.05 -2.03 18.63
C GLY A 114 -10.16 -3.26 18.88
N PHE A 115 -9.70 -3.95 17.86
CA PHE A 115 -8.78 -5.11 17.97
C PHE A 115 -7.30 -4.76 17.90
N ALA A 116 -6.94 -3.51 17.61
CA ALA A 116 -5.56 -3.06 17.50
C ALA A 116 -5.01 -2.46 18.80
N GLY A 117 -5.74 -2.56 19.90
CA GLY A 117 -5.47 -1.89 21.19
C GLY A 117 -5.20 -2.81 22.39
N ASP A 118 -4.88 -4.12 22.19
CA ASP A 118 -4.44 -5.01 23.27
C ASP A 118 -3.02 -5.55 23.01
#